data_ecb2df59effa7e7d54e099d4b66ee4ba
#
_entry.id   ecb2df59effa7e7d54e099d4b66ee4ba
#
_cell.length_a   1.000
_cell.length_b   1.000
_cell.length_c   1.000
_cell.angle_alpha   90.00
_cell.angle_beta   90.00
_cell.angle_gamma   90.00
#
_symmetry.space_group_name_H-M   'P 1'
#
loop_
_entity.id
_entity.type
_entity.pdbx_description
1 polymer ?
#
loop_
_entity_poly.entity_id
_entity_poly.type
_entity_poly.pdbx_seq_one_letter_code
_entity_poly.pdbx_strand_id
1 'polypeptide(L)'
;MKLAPHQSFRLRLLTLLGAGLLLTLSAPAQIGTRFPSEKKIVMDPVTGVPLSFLTSTSQGDSKIYQTHHQWTSDGKWVIFRSNRVRGQAMAVNEETGDIVQVTENGYSGMLCLADHSMNLYFLRMLHAAPPVAVTGAEPATPGNIPRSPAQIIRVDLATLFADSAAGKLQPATAYEHVCGTIPLEWGAGGDMALDCTEEFAYFRVGKEEAAKHLAADTKLEPAYGPRHMGAGPTGLGRMNLKTGEVNFIVAVPFQIGHVQTNPWMPGEIVFCWETGGKSPQRTWTVMADGTGLRPLYPEAPYEWITHEAVITKDEVAIAILAHLPVGTKNDWGFAGTGEHPSGLGIVNLRTREMRIVGQVPVGNPGRSVWHVNGSSDGRWAVADDFQYRLWLIDRHSGEMKMLADLGHMTTAADHIHPTFSADCTKIEIQCAMLAANKRTLNICVVPVPEAWLKRTYTLTMP
;
A
#
# COMPACT_ATOMS: atom_id res chain seq x y z
N MET A 1 -53.76 -52.79 64.28
CA MET A 1 -53.21 -53.95 63.60
C MET A 1 -52.74 -53.46 62.23
N LYS A 2 -51.55 -53.71 61.84
CA LYS A 2 -50.74 -53.35 60.68
C LYS A 2 -49.76 -52.25 60.98
N LEU A 3 -48.52 -52.65 61.08
CA LEU A 3 -47.28 -51.94 61.23
C LEU A 3 -46.95 -51.24 59.88
N ALA A 4 -46.47 -49.98 59.89
CA ALA A 4 -45.91 -49.32 58.80
C ALA A 4 -44.36 -49.31 58.90
N PRO A 5 -43.61 -49.44 57.78
CA PRO A 5 -42.16 -49.60 57.82
C PRO A 5 -41.43 -48.24 57.82
N HIS A 6 -40.25 -48.30 58.44
CA HIS A 6 -39.26 -47.25 58.52
C HIS A 6 -38.79 -46.76 57.14
N GLN A 7 -38.78 -45.44 56.93
CA GLN A 7 -38.07 -44.78 55.83
C GLN A 7 -36.71 -44.32 56.35
N SER A 8 -35.68 -44.87 55.70
CA SER A 8 -34.29 -44.52 55.86
C SER A 8 -33.96 -43.25 55.03
N PHE A 9 -33.58 -42.19 55.74
CA PHE A 9 -33.11 -40.93 55.17
C PHE A 9 -31.71 -41.16 54.55
N ARG A 10 -31.59 -41.21 53.19
CA ARG A 10 -30.31 -41.13 52.50
C ARG A 10 -29.95 -39.70 52.18
N LEU A 11 -28.96 -39.18 52.89
CA LEU A 11 -28.31 -37.89 52.62
C LEU A 11 -27.57 -37.96 51.29
N ARG A 12 -28.10 -37.28 50.27
CA ARG A 12 -27.38 -37.09 48.99
C ARG A 12 -26.54 -35.84 49.10
N LEU A 13 -25.22 -36.06 49.14
CA LEU A 13 -24.21 -35.01 49.02
C LEU A 13 -24.21 -34.52 47.56
N LEU A 14 -24.75 -33.30 47.27
CA LEU A 14 -24.65 -32.63 45.99
C LEU A 14 -23.28 -31.94 45.95
N THR A 15 -22.37 -32.51 45.18
CA THR A 15 -21.13 -31.86 44.75
C THR A 15 -21.46 -30.84 43.66
N LEU A 16 -21.50 -29.56 43.99
CA LEU A 16 -21.54 -28.46 43.02
C LEU A 16 -20.15 -28.33 42.41
N LEU A 17 -19.97 -28.87 41.19
CA LEU A 17 -18.88 -28.49 40.31
C LEU A 17 -19.18 -27.07 39.79
N GLY A 18 -18.55 -26.07 40.38
CA GLY A 18 -18.50 -24.72 39.87
C GLY A 18 -17.63 -24.70 38.61
N ALA A 19 -18.24 -24.78 37.43
CA ALA A 19 -17.57 -24.41 36.17
C ALA A 19 -17.36 -22.89 36.19
N GLY A 20 -16.20 -22.47 36.64
CA GLY A 20 -15.74 -21.09 36.47
C GLY A 20 -15.63 -20.77 35.00
N LEU A 21 -16.64 -20.09 34.45
CA LEU A 21 -16.58 -19.47 33.14
C LEU A 21 -15.57 -18.30 33.24
N LEU A 22 -14.31 -18.57 32.93
CA LEU A 22 -13.30 -17.53 32.70
C LEU A 22 -13.76 -16.72 31.49
N LEU A 23 -14.58 -15.70 31.75
CA LEU A 23 -14.75 -14.60 30.78
C LEU A 23 -13.38 -13.94 30.63
N THR A 24 -12.61 -14.36 29.64
CA THR A 24 -11.49 -13.60 29.18
C THR A 24 -12.04 -12.30 28.58
N LEU A 25 -12.12 -11.27 29.41
CA LEU A 25 -12.22 -9.90 28.93
C LEU A 25 -10.99 -9.72 28.03
N SER A 26 -11.18 -9.76 26.71
CA SER A 26 -10.16 -9.34 25.78
C SER A 26 -9.86 -7.88 26.08
N ALA A 27 -8.79 -7.62 26.83
CA ALA A 27 -8.24 -6.28 26.91
C ALA A 27 -8.03 -5.81 25.47
N PRO A 28 -8.32 -4.54 25.13
CA PRO A 28 -8.00 -4.03 23.81
C PRO A 28 -6.53 -4.34 23.54
N ALA A 29 -6.25 -4.95 22.39
CA ALA A 29 -4.89 -5.34 22.05
C ALA A 29 -4.03 -4.07 21.98
N GLN A 30 -2.97 -4.04 22.80
CA GLN A 30 -2.02 -2.92 22.80
C GLN A 30 -0.95 -3.13 21.75
N ILE A 31 -0.25 -2.09 21.38
CA ILE A 31 0.93 -2.16 20.52
C ILE A 31 1.92 -3.20 21.07
N GLY A 32 2.49 -4.01 20.20
CA GLY A 32 3.37 -5.13 20.57
C GLY A 32 2.66 -6.44 20.89
N THR A 33 1.31 -6.47 20.95
CA THR A 33 0.56 -7.73 21.11
C THR A 33 0.92 -8.70 19.98
N ARG A 34 1.24 -9.96 20.36
CA ARG A 34 1.57 -11.03 19.41
C ARG A 34 0.35 -11.88 19.10
N PHE A 35 0.29 -12.32 17.84
CA PHE A 35 -0.72 -13.25 17.35
C PHE A 35 -0.03 -14.52 16.84
N PRO A 36 -0.70 -15.66 16.85
CA PRO A 36 -0.15 -16.91 16.34
C PRO A 36 0.25 -16.79 14.86
N SER A 37 1.28 -17.55 14.48
CA SER A 37 1.66 -17.67 13.07
C SER A 37 0.53 -18.29 12.24
N GLU A 38 0.27 -17.66 11.10
CA GLU A 38 -0.69 -18.13 10.11
C GLU A 38 0.01 -18.60 8.82
N LYS A 39 1.35 -18.62 8.87
CA LYS A 39 2.19 -18.91 7.71
C LYS A 39 1.91 -20.29 7.13
N LYS A 40 1.72 -20.35 5.81
CA LYS A 40 1.64 -21.59 5.07
C LYS A 40 2.10 -21.42 3.62
N ILE A 41 2.60 -22.51 3.02
CA ILE A 41 3.00 -22.54 1.62
C ILE A 41 1.94 -23.31 0.84
N VAL A 42 1.51 -22.72 -0.28
CA VAL A 42 0.56 -23.32 -1.22
C VAL A 42 1.16 -23.23 -2.61
N MET A 43 1.14 -24.31 -3.36
CA MET A 43 1.59 -24.26 -4.75
C MET A 43 0.51 -23.61 -5.62
N ASP A 44 0.90 -22.67 -6.47
CA ASP A 44 -0.02 -22.17 -7.49
C ASP A 44 -0.42 -23.32 -8.41
N PRO A 45 -1.74 -23.55 -8.62
CA PRO A 45 -2.20 -24.75 -9.34
C PRO A 45 -1.89 -24.72 -10.84
N VAL A 46 -1.60 -23.54 -11.41
CA VAL A 46 -1.33 -23.36 -12.84
C VAL A 46 0.18 -23.34 -13.11
N THR A 47 0.92 -22.57 -12.32
CA THR A 47 2.34 -22.33 -12.55
C THR A 47 3.25 -23.27 -11.78
N GLY A 48 2.75 -23.89 -10.71
CA GLY A 48 3.55 -24.70 -9.78
C GLY A 48 4.52 -23.90 -8.92
N VAL A 49 4.43 -22.56 -8.92
CA VAL A 49 5.27 -21.69 -8.09
C VAL A 49 4.79 -21.74 -6.63
N PRO A 50 5.69 -21.86 -5.63
CA PRO A 50 5.30 -21.82 -4.23
C PRO A 50 4.89 -20.41 -3.82
N LEU A 51 3.71 -20.28 -3.25
CA LEU A 51 3.13 -19.07 -2.70
C LEU A 51 3.24 -19.14 -1.18
N SER A 52 4.07 -18.30 -0.58
CA SER A 52 4.27 -18.23 0.88
C SER A 52 3.26 -17.23 1.47
N PHE A 53 2.10 -17.74 1.90
CA PHE A 53 1.13 -16.92 2.65
C PHE A 53 1.66 -16.65 4.04
N LEU A 54 1.86 -15.38 4.36
CA LEU A 54 2.27 -14.92 5.69
C LEU A 54 1.06 -14.76 6.62
N THR A 55 -0.10 -14.50 6.03
CA THR A 55 -1.40 -14.50 6.71
C THR A 55 -2.37 -15.42 5.98
N SER A 56 -3.32 -16.04 6.69
CA SER A 56 -4.19 -17.05 6.07
C SER A 56 -5.59 -17.16 6.69
N THR A 57 -5.91 -16.30 7.65
CA THR A 57 -7.23 -16.27 8.28
C THR A 57 -8.22 -15.40 7.52
N SER A 58 -9.49 -15.45 7.94
CA SER A 58 -10.58 -14.65 7.37
C SER A 58 -10.65 -13.23 7.90
N GLN A 59 -9.65 -12.75 8.63
CA GLN A 59 -9.65 -11.39 9.20
C GLN A 59 -9.64 -10.33 8.11
N GLY A 60 -8.91 -10.55 7.05
CA GLY A 60 -8.70 -9.58 5.99
C GLY A 60 -7.48 -8.69 6.24
N ASP A 61 -6.51 -8.87 5.38
CA ASP A 61 -5.23 -8.18 5.43
C ASP A 61 -4.95 -7.55 4.07
N SER A 62 -4.41 -6.34 4.07
CA SER A 62 -3.97 -5.70 2.84
C SER A 62 -2.57 -5.11 3.03
N LYS A 63 -1.76 -5.25 1.98
CA LYS A 63 -0.40 -4.71 1.98
C LYS A 63 -0.37 -3.17 1.95
N ILE A 64 0.78 -2.58 2.24
CA ILE A 64 1.05 -1.18 1.93
C ILE A 64 1.00 -1.04 0.39
N TYR A 65 0.60 0.13 -0.10
CA TYR A 65 0.52 0.36 -1.53
C TYR A 65 1.89 0.21 -2.19
N GLN A 66 1.94 -0.31 -3.41
CA GLN A 66 3.17 -0.71 -4.12
C GLN A 66 4.21 0.39 -4.35
N THR A 67 3.87 1.64 -4.10
CA THR A 67 4.78 2.79 -4.20
C THR A 67 5.69 2.95 -2.99
N HIS A 68 5.49 2.15 -1.93
CA HIS A 68 6.20 2.24 -0.67
C HIS A 68 6.89 0.92 -0.32
N HIS A 69 7.90 0.98 0.53
CA HIS A 69 8.57 -0.20 1.06
C HIS A 69 7.62 -1.05 1.88
N GLN A 70 7.76 -2.36 1.79
CA GLN A 70 6.90 -3.33 2.45
C GLN A 70 7.60 -4.02 3.61
N TRP A 71 8.92 -4.21 3.49
CA TRP A 71 9.77 -4.83 4.49
C TRP A 71 10.45 -3.77 5.36
N THR A 72 10.67 -4.12 6.63
CA THR A 72 11.56 -3.37 7.50
C THR A 72 12.98 -3.34 6.95
N SER A 73 13.81 -2.37 7.36
CA SER A 73 15.18 -2.18 6.86
C SER A 73 16.09 -3.40 7.08
N ASP A 74 15.80 -4.26 8.06
CA ASP A 74 16.50 -5.53 8.28
C ASP A 74 15.98 -6.69 7.39
N GLY A 75 14.97 -6.45 6.56
CA GLY A 75 14.38 -7.40 5.62
C GLY A 75 13.58 -8.55 6.26
N LYS A 76 13.30 -8.50 7.58
CA LYS A 76 12.70 -9.63 8.29
C LYS A 76 11.19 -9.54 8.47
N TRP A 77 10.65 -8.33 8.54
CA TRP A 77 9.25 -8.10 8.83
C TRP A 77 8.55 -7.40 7.68
N VAL A 78 7.35 -7.87 7.35
CA VAL A 78 6.43 -7.22 6.40
C VAL A 78 5.38 -6.48 7.18
N ILE A 79 5.17 -5.19 6.86
CA ILE A 79 4.14 -4.36 7.48
C ILE A 79 2.87 -4.38 6.63
N PHE A 80 1.71 -4.52 7.26
CA PHE A 80 0.44 -4.60 6.57
C PHE A 80 -0.73 -4.03 7.38
N ARG A 81 -1.82 -3.75 6.70
CA ARG A 81 -3.09 -3.33 7.30
C ARG A 81 -3.92 -4.57 7.63
N SER A 82 -4.59 -4.59 8.78
CA SER A 82 -5.33 -5.76 9.21
C SER A 82 -6.62 -5.40 9.96
N ASN A 83 -7.62 -6.26 9.79
CA ASN A 83 -8.85 -6.19 10.60
C ASN A 83 -8.75 -6.99 11.92
N ARG A 84 -7.60 -7.62 12.25
CA ARG A 84 -7.41 -8.33 13.54
C ARG A 84 -7.66 -7.43 14.73
N VAL A 85 -7.09 -6.23 14.66
CA VAL A 85 -7.39 -5.13 15.58
C VAL A 85 -7.80 -3.94 14.74
N ARG A 86 -9.07 -3.57 14.83
CA ARG A 86 -9.66 -2.57 13.94
C ARG A 86 -8.89 -1.24 13.98
N GLY A 87 -8.48 -0.78 12.81
CA GLY A 87 -7.78 0.50 12.64
C GLY A 87 -6.29 0.45 13.01
N GLN A 88 -5.73 -0.75 13.23
CA GLN A 88 -4.31 -0.90 13.55
C GLN A 88 -3.55 -1.61 12.43
N ALA A 89 -2.26 -1.30 12.32
CA ALA A 89 -1.33 -2.00 11.45
C ALA A 89 -0.63 -3.14 12.19
N MET A 90 -0.22 -4.14 11.42
CA MET A 90 0.49 -5.33 11.89
C MET A 90 1.83 -5.47 11.18
N ALA A 91 2.73 -6.18 11.80
CA ALA A 91 3.93 -6.74 11.18
C ALA A 91 3.84 -8.26 11.22
N VAL A 92 4.36 -8.92 10.19
CA VAL A 92 4.58 -10.37 10.21
C VAL A 92 6.04 -10.67 9.92
N ASN A 93 6.66 -11.48 10.77
CA ASN A 93 8.01 -11.98 10.52
C ASN A 93 7.97 -13.00 9.38
N GLU A 94 8.71 -12.75 8.32
CA GLU A 94 8.66 -13.59 7.12
C GLU A 94 9.18 -15.01 7.38
N GLU A 95 10.17 -15.18 8.27
CA GLU A 95 10.75 -16.48 8.58
C GLU A 95 9.86 -17.28 9.53
N THR A 96 9.48 -16.71 10.67
CA THR A 96 8.75 -17.41 11.74
C THR A 96 7.25 -17.40 11.57
N GLY A 97 6.71 -16.39 10.87
CA GLY A 97 5.27 -16.14 10.74
C GLY A 97 4.66 -15.43 11.96
N ASP A 98 5.46 -15.03 12.95
CA ASP A 98 4.99 -14.27 14.10
C ASP A 98 4.33 -12.97 13.66
N ILE A 99 3.12 -12.70 14.15
CA ILE A 99 2.39 -11.46 13.84
C ILE A 99 2.40 -10.56 15.09
N VAL A 100 2.70 -9.28 14.89
CA VAL A 100 2.79 -8.28 15.96
C VAL A 100 2.01 -7.02 15.58
N GLN A 101 1.21 -6.48 16.50
CA GLN A 101 0.56 -5.18 16.32
C GLN A 101 1.61 -4.06 16.41
N VAL A 102 1.67 -3.16 15.41
CA VAL A 102 2.70 -2.11 15.33
C VAL A 102 2.17 -0.68 15.45
N THR A 103 0.87 -0.50 15.63
CA THR A 103 0.27 0.81 15.94
C THR A 103 -0.74 0.70 17.05
N GLU A 104 -0.96 1.80 17.76
CA GLU A 104 -2.05 1.96 18.73
C GLU A 104 -2.73 3.32 18.51
N ASN A 105 -4.01 3.45 18.86
CA ASN A 105 -4.82 4.66 18.65
C ASN A 105 -5.03 5.04 17.17
N GLY A 106 -4.81 4.11 16.24
CA GLY A 106 -5.10 4.27 14.82
C GLY A 106 -4.03 5.00 14.02
N TYR A 107 -4.19 4.92 12.70
CA TYR A 107 -3.42 5.64 11.70
C TYR A 107 -4.34 6.09 10.56
N SER A 108 -3.89 7.01 9.73
CA SER A 108 -4.62 7.53 8.58
C SER A 108 -3.75 7.47 7.33
N GLY A 109 -4.30 6.95 6.26
CA GLY A 109 -3.64 6.92 4.96
C GLY A 109 -2.46 5.94 4.85
N MET A 110 -1.33 6.45 4.41
CA MET A 110 -0.16 5.64 4.08
C MET A 110 0.66 5.27 5.32
N LEU A 111 1.22 4.05 5.30
CA LEU A 111 2.24 3.57 6.22
C LEU A 111 3.59 3.63 5.49
N CYS A 112 4.58 4.31 6.04
CA CYS A 112 5.88 4.52 5.41
C CYS A 112 6.98 3.87 6.26
N LEU A 113 7.60 2.83 5.73
CA LEU A 113 8.78 2.22 6.33
C LEU A 113 10.02 3.01 5.94
N ALA A 114 10.93 3.16 6.90
CA ALA A 114 12.23 3.73 6.71
C ALA A 114 13.19 2.73 6.03
N ASP A 115 14.06 3.24 5.14
CA ASP A 115 14.97 2.40 4.36
C ASP A 115 16.19 1.95 5.17
N HIS A 116 16.64 2.79 6.11
CA HIS A 116 17.90 2.62 6.84
C HIS A 116 17.71 2.35 8.32
N SER A 117 16.55 2.71 8.87
CA SER A 117 16.23 2.52 10.29
C SER A 117 15.03 1.62 10.49
N MET A 118 14.94 1.01 11.66
CA MET A 118 13.78 0.19 12.06
C MET A 118 12.63 1.07 12.54
N ASN A 119 12.23 2.04 11.71
CA ASN A 119 11.14 2.96 12.02
C ASN A 119 9.98 2.83 11.03
N LEU A 120 8.77 3.00 11.56
CA LEU A 120 7.54 3.13 10.79
C LEU A 120 6.96 4.53 11.01
N TYR A 121 6.57 5.20 9.94
CA TYR A 121 5.95 6.53 10.00
C TYR A 121 4.55 6.51 9.42
N PHE A 122 3.64 7.29 10.02
CA PHE A 122 2.27 7.45 9.51
C PHE A 122 1.62 8.74 10.03
N LEU A 123 0.55 9.14 9.36
CA LEU A 123 -0.32 10.22 9.84
C LEU A 123 -1.30 9.68 10.88
N ARG A 124 -1.56 10.48 11.93
CA ARG A 124 -2.64 10.27 12.89
C ARG A 124 -3.50 11.54 12.97
N MET A 125 -4.79 11.40 12.73
CA MET A 125 -5.74 12.49 12.93
C MET A 125 -6.05 12.64 14.42
N LEU A 126 -6.01 13.86 14.95
CA LEU A 126 -6.18 14.09 16.40
C LEU A 126 -7.64 13.91 16.89
N HIS A 127 -8.60 14.00 15.98
CA HIS A 127 -10.01 13.76 16.26
C HIS A 127 -10.44 12.58 15.37
N ALA A 128 -10.81 11.49 16.02
CA ALA A 128 -11.05 10.23 15.33
C ALA A 128 -12.13 10.34 14.23
N ALA A 129 -11.70 10.24 12.98
CA ALA A 129 -12.56 9.60 12.01
C ALA A 129 -12.74 8.13 12.42
N PRO A 130 -13.93 7.54 12.29
CA PRO A 130 -14.09 6.11 12.55
C PRO A 130 -13.08 5.33 11.71
N PRO A 131 -12.48 4.25 12.26
CA PRO A 131 -11.46 3.49 11.56
C PRO A 131 -11.98 3.03 10.20
N VAL A 132 -11.20 3.31 9.16
CA VAL A 132 -11.50 2.88 7.79
C VAL A 132 -11.51 1.34 7.81
N ALA A 133 -12.63 0.73 7.44
CA ALA A 133 -12.69 -0.71 7.30
C ALA A 133 -11.76 -1.13 6.15
N VAL A 134 -10.87 -2.07 6.41
CA VAL A 134 -9.96 -2.69 5.42
C VAL A 134 -10.72 -3.69 4.53
N THR A 135 -11.97 -3.47 4.30
CA THR A 135 -12.73 -4.22 3.32
C THR A 135 -12.84 -3.33 2.10
N GLY A 136 -12.37 -3.76 0.93
CA GLY A 136 -12.47 -3.07 -0.37
C GLY A 136 -13.82 -2.43 -0.71
N ALA A 137 -14.42 -1.83 0.28
CA ALA A 137 -15.43 -0.84 0.10
C ALA A 137 -14.75 0.42 -0.42
N GLU A 138 -15.23 0.94 -1.52
CA GLU A 138 -14.94 2.26 -2.06
C GLU A 138 -14.57 3.23 -0.94
N PRO A 139 -13.47 4.00 -1.05
CA PRO A 139 -13.20 5.04 -0.09
C PRO A 139 -14.46 5.89 0.06
N ALA A 140 -14.90 6.08 1.30
CA ALA A 140 -16.07 6.89 1.60
C ALA A 140 -15.94 8.21 0.82
N THR A 141 -17.00 8.58 0.09
CA THR A 141 -17.08 9.82 -0.67
C THR A 141 -16.49 10.95 0.18
N PRO A 142 -15.60 11.80 -0.38
CA PRO A 142 -14.93 12.86 0.39
C PRO A 142 -15.89 13.99 0.76
N GLY A 143 -16.97 13.69 1.43
CA GLY A 143 -17.97 14.63 1.91
C GLY A 143 -18.12 14.50 3.42
N ASN A 144 -17.63 15.47 4.18
CA ASN A 144 -17.83 15.65 5.62
C ASN A 144 -16.99 14.79 6.59
N ILE A 145 -15.74 14.46 6.29
CA ILE A 145 -14.82 14.13 7.38
C ILE A 145 -14.54 15.42 8.14
N PRO A 146 -14.82 15.51 9.45
CA PRO A 146 -14.46 16.68 10.24
C PRO A 146 -12.97 16.94 10.08
N ARG A 147 -12.59 18.14 9.70
CA ARG A 147 -11.18 18.52 9.62
C ARG A 147 -10.57 18.41 11.01
N SER A 148 -9.43 17.81 11.10
CA SER A 148 -8.65 17.75 12.33
C SER A 148 -7.18 17.97 12.03
N PRO A 149 -6.40 18.53 12.98
CA PRO A 149 -4.96 18.53 12.86
C PRO A 149 -4.46 17.11 12.72
N ALA A 150 -3.40 16.92 11.95
CA ALA A 150 -2.74 15.64 11.80
C ALA A 150 -1.38 15.64 12.48
N GLN A 151 -0.99 14.53 13.06
CA GLN A 151 0.37 14.31 13.57
C GLN A 151 1.08 13.32 12.68
N ILE A 152 2.39 13.53 12.49
CA ILE A 152 3.26 12.46 11.99
C ILE A 152 3.82 11.73 13.20
N ILE A 153 3.56 10.43 13.23
CA ILE A 153 4.00 9.51 14.29
C ILE A 153 5.13 8.64 13.74
N ARG A 154 6.17 8.47 14.54
CA ARG A 154 7.23 7.49 14.33
C ARG A 154 7.09 6.36 15.35
N VAL A 155 7.20 5.11 14.91
CA VAL A 155 7.27 3.93 15.78
C VAL A 155 8.67 3.35 15.71
N ASP A 156 9.30 3.16 16.88
CA ASP A 156 10.55 2.40 17.02
C ASP A 156 10.22 0.88 16.99
N LEU A 157 10.31 0.29 15.80
CA LEU A 157 10.02 -1.13 15.61
C LEU A 157 11.06 -2.04 16.25
N ALA A 158 12.32 -1.62 16.35
CA ALA A 158 13.39 -2.45 16.94
C ALA A 158 13.11 -2.69 18.43
N THR A 159 12.85 -1.62 19.18
CA THR A 159 12.48 -1.70 20.60
C THR A 159 11.16 -2.45 20.80
N LEU A 160 10.16 -2.15 19.96
CA LEU A 160 8.86 -2.78 20.02
C LEU A 160 8.95 -4.31 19.85
N PHE A 161 9.67 -4.78 18.82
CA PHE A 161 9.80 -6.22 18.55
C PHE A 161 10.61 -6.94 19.64
N ALA A 162 11.65 -6.31 20.18
CA ALA A 162 12.44 -6.85 21.29
C ALA A 162 11.57 -7.02 22.56
N ASP A 163 10.84 -5.99 22.96
CA ASP A 163 9.97 -6.04 24.15
C ASP A 163 8.80 -7.01 23.94
N SER A 164 8.22 -7.04 22.76
CA SER A 164 7.16 -7.99 22.39
C SER A 164 7.66 -9.43 22.51
N ALA A 165 8.86 -9.72 21.99
CA ALA A 165 9.46 -11.06 22.09
C ALA A 165 9.78 -11.45 23.54
N ALA A 166 10.20 -10.49 24.36
CA ALA A 166 10.51 -10.70 25.77
C ALA A 166 9.29 -10.75 26.68
N GLY A 167 8.08 -10.45 26.17
CA GLY A 167 6.85 -10.33 26.97
C GLY A 167 6.89 -9.15 27.98
N LYS A 168 7.63 -8.07 27.64
CA LYS A 168 7.86 -6.91 28.49
C LYS A 168 7.32 -5.62 27.87
N LEU A 169 6.10 -5.68 27.33
CA LEU A 169 5.49 -4.53 26.67
C LEU A 169 5.37 -3.32 27.60
N GLN A 170 5.74 -2.18 27.07
CA GLN A 170 5.58 -0.87 27.70
C GLN A 170 4.33 -0.16 27.14
N PRO A 171 3.87 0.94 27.75
CA PRO A 171 2.84 1.79 27.14
C PRO A 171 3.24 2.28 25.75
N ALA A 172 2.26 2.55 24.89
CA ALA A 172 2.48 2.98 23.50
C ALA A 172 3.47 4.15 23.37
N THR A 173 3.48 5.06 24.31
CA THR A 173 4.38 6.22 24.36
C THR A 173 5.88 5.86 24.47
N ALA A 174 6.21 4.61 24.80
CA ALA A 174 7.59 4.14 24.78
C ALA A 174 8.06 3.81 23.35
N TYR A 175 7.14 3.54 22.44
CA TYR A 175 7.42 3.12 21.06
C TYR A 175 6.99 4.17 20.04
N GLU A 176 5.85 4.84 20.28
CA GLU A 176 5.29 5.87 19.39
C GLU A 176 5.76 7.26 19.81
N HIS A 177 6.37 7.99 18.88
CA HIS A 177 6.87 9.35 19.08
C HIS A 177 6.21 10.31 18.11
N VAL A 178 5.71 11.44 18.60
CA VAL A 178 5.16 12.52 17.76
C VAL A 178 6.33 13.29 17.17
N CYS A 179 6.49 13.24 15.84
CA CYS A 179 7.49 14.05 15.13
C CYS A 179 7.08 15.52 15.05
N GLY A 180 5.79 15.77 14.83
CA GLY A 180 5.23 17.10 14.75
C GLY A 180 3.74 17.08 14.45
N THR A 181 3.13 18.28 14.47
CA THR A 181 1.71 18.47 14.17
C THR A 181 1.56 19.34 12.92
N ILE A 182 0.79 18.87 11.95
CA ILE A 182 0.40 19.63 10.77
C ILE A 182 -0.85 20.42 11.13
N PRO A 183 -0.86 21.74 10.95
CA PRO A 183 -1.98 22.60 11.28
C PRO A 183 -3.28 22.19 10.57
N LEU A 184 -4.42 22.42 11.22
CA LEU A 184 -5.75 22.09 10.71
C LEU A 184 -6.02 22.70 9.32
N GLU A 185 -5.63 23.95 9.13
CA GLU A 185 -5.82 24.71 7.89
C GLU A 185 -5.10 24.10 6.69
N TRP A 186 -4.08 23.29 6.92
CA TRP A 186 -3.37 22.58 5.85
C TRP A 186 -4.18 21.41 5.29
N GLY A 187 -5.18 20.92 6.02
CA GLY A 187 -6.07 19.86 5.55
C GLY A 187 -5.32 18.61 5.09
N ALA A 188 -4.22 18.28 5.77
CA ALA A 188 -3.40 17.11 5.44
C ALA A 188 -4.18 15.82 5.65
N GLY A 189 -3.95 14.84 4.78
CA GLY A 189 -4.57 13.52 4.93
C GLY A 189 -4.34 12.61 3.72
N GLY A 190 -4.38 11.31 3.97
CA GLY A 190 -4.31 10.26 2.97
C GLY A 190 -2.90 9.94 2.51
N ASP A 191 -2.36 10.73 1.62
CA ASP A 191 -1.07 10.45 1.00
C ASP A 191 0.09 11.04 1.81
N MET A 192 1.10 10.22 2.06
CA MET A 192 2.36 10.59 2.69
C MET A 192 3.47 9.70 2.16
N ALA A 193 4.69 10.23 2.03
CA ALA A 193 5.89 9.47 1.71
C ALA A 193 7.07 9.96 2.54
N LEU A 194 8.00 9.05 2.84
CA LEU A 194 9.22 9.34 3.60
C LEU A 194 10.36 9.65 2.61
N ASP A 195 11.14 10.70 2.88
CA ASP A 195 12.36 10.97 2.13
C ASP A 195 13.44 9.90 2.39
N CYS A 196 14.26 9.59 1.38
CA CYS A 196 15.32 8.59 1.51
C CYS A 196 16.39 8.95 2.56
N THR A 197 16.47 10.20 3.00
CA THR A 197 17.32 10.61 4.11
C THR A 197 16.72 10.34 5.49
N GLU A 198 15.42 10.02 5.52
CA GLU A 198 14.61 9.89 6.75
C GLU A 198 14.55 11.17 7.59
N GLU A 199 14.93 12.31 7.01
CA GLU A 199 14.85 13.62 7.69
C GLU A 199 13.51 14.31 7.46
N PHE A 200 12.84 14.00 6.34
CA PHE A 200 11.60 14.64 5.94
C PHE A 200 10.51 13.62 5.60
N ALA A 201 9.27 13.98 5.87
CA ALA A 201 8.10 13.34 5.29
C ALA A 201 7.35 14.36 4.41
N TYR A 202 6.88 13.90 3.26
CA TYR A 202 6.09 14.68 2.30
C TYR A 202 4.63 14.23 2.39
N PHE A 203 3.70 15.17 2.33
CA PHE A 203 2.28 14.87 2.46
C PHE A 203 1.43 15.78 1.59
N ARG A 204 0.22 15.33 1.27
CA ARG A 204 -0.74 16.12 0.53
C ARG A 204 -1.32 17.22 1.39
N VAL A 205 -1.39 18.44 0.82
CA VAL A 205 -2.02 19.62 1.40
C VAL A 205 -3.39 19.85 0.76
N GLY A 206 -4.36 20.18 1.57
CA GLY A 206 -5.76 20.40 1.16
C GLY A 206 -6.01 21.70 0.42
N LYS A 207 -7.23 21.85 -0.07
CA LYS A 207 -7.65 22.91 -1.01
C LYS A 207 -7.45 24.34 -0.49
N GLU A 208 -7.75 24.59 0.79
CA GLU A 208 -7.73 25.93 1.34
C GLU A 208 -6.32 26.49 1.43
N GLU A 209 -5.38 25.69 1.91
CA GLU A 209 -3.98 26.13 1.97
C GLU A 209 -3.38 26.21 0.57
N ALA A 210 -3.58 25.18 -0.27
CA ALA A 210 -3.04 25.19 -1.62
C ALA A 210 -3.50 26.37 -2.46
N ALA A 211 -4.75 26.82 -2.30
CA ALA A 211 -5.28 27.96 -3.04
C ALA A 211 -4.52 29.28 -2.77
N LYS A 212 -3.91 29.42 -1.60
CA LYS A 212 -3.13 30.63 -1.24
C LYS A 212 -1.81 30.74 -2.01
N HIS A 213 -1.36 29.64 -2.60
CA HIS A 213 -0.07 29.51 -3.28
C HIS A 213 -0.20 29.43 -4.81
N LEU A 214 -1.42 29.52 -5.36
CA LEU A 214 -1.66 29.63 -6.80
C LEU A 214 -1.84 31.10 -7.22
N ALA A 215 -1.49 31.41 -8.46
CA ALA A 215 -1.81 32.71 -9.04
C ALA A 215 -3.34 32.87 -9.11
N ALA A 216 -3.84 34.11 -8.91
CA ALA A 216 -5.27 34.39 -8.81
C ALA A 216 -6.06 34.03 -10.08
N ASP A 217 -5.41 34.00 -11.23
CA ASP A 217 -5.98 33.64 -12.54
C ASP A 217 -5.78 32.17 -12.91
N THR A 218 -5.24 31.35 -12.00
CA THR A 218 -5.04 29.92 -12.25
C THR A 218 -6.38 29.24 -12.48
N LYS A 219 -6.56 28.65 -13.67
CA LYS A 219 -7.73 27.81 -13.96
C LYS A 219 -7.64 26.50 -13.17
N LEU A 220 -8.58 26.33 -12.27
CA LEU A 220 -8.68 25.09 -11.51
C LEU A 220 -9.28 23.97 -12.36
N GLU A 221 -8.76 22.76 -12.18
CA GLU A 221 -9.27 21.59 -12.85
C GLU A 221 -10.57 21.10 -12.20
N PRO A 222 -11.55 20.67 -13.01
CA PRO A 222 -12.80 20.11 -12.50
C PRO A 222 -12.64 18.68 -11.97
N ALA A 223 -13.69 18.16 -11.38
CA ALA A 223 -13.78 16.73 -11.10
C ALA A 223 -14.04 15.92 -12.38
N TYR A 224 -13.46 14.73 -12.45
CA TYR A 224 -13.57 13.82 -13.58
C TYR A 224 -14.28 12.53 -13.18
N GLY A 225 -14.88 11.89 -14.19
CA GLY A 225 -15.43 10.55 -14.15
C GLY A 225 -16.55 10.28 -13.14
N PRO A 226 -16.97 9.03 -13.03
CA PRO A 226 -18.08 8.62 -12.18
C PRO A 226 -17.80 8.76 -10.68
N ARG A 227 -16.53 8.85 -10.29
CA ARG A 227 -16.12 9.07 -8.89
C ARG A 227 -16.09 10.54 -8.48
N HIS A 228 -16.28 11.47 -9.42
CA HIS A 228 -16.23 12.93 -9.18
C HIS A 228 -14.96 13.35 -8.42
N MET A 229 -13.81 12.83 -8.85
CA MET A 229 -12.49 13.10 -8.27
C MET A 229 -11.64 13.96 -9.20
N GLY A 230 -10.52 14.47 -8.68
CA GLY A 230 -9.52 15.18 -9.46
C GLY A 230 -9.58 16.69 -9.38
N ALA A 231 -10.67 17.25 -8.84
CA ALA A 231 -10.81 18.71 -8.71
C ALA A 231 -9.79 19.32 -7.76
N GLY A 232 -9.10 20.37 -8.22
CA GLY A 232 -8.17 21.15 -7.43
C GLY A 232 -8.77 22.31 -6.62
N PRO A 233 -7.89 23.13 -6.05
CA PRO A 233 -6.44 22.93 -5.95
C PRO A 233 -6.06 21.95 -4.85
N THR A 234 -4.85 21.40 -4.91
CA THR A 234 -4.18 20.75 -3.78
C THR A 234 -2.68 21.08 -3.84
N GLY A 235 -1.93 20.67 -2.82
CA GLY A 235 -0.50 20.94 -2.77
C GLY A 235 0.28 19.82 -2.11
N LEU A 236 1.59 20.00 -2.06
CA LEU A 236 2.52 19.19 -1.27
C LEU A 236 3.12 20.06 -0.17
N GLY A 237 3.27 19.46 0.99
CA GLY A 237 4.00 19.99 2.12
C GLY A 237 5.05 18.99 2.60
N ARG A 238 6.00 19.48 3.39
CA ARG A 238 6.98 18.63 4.07
C ARG A 238 7.03 18.95 5.55
N MET A 239 7.37 17.93 6.36
CA MET A 239 7.72 18.11 7.77
C MET A 239 9.15 17.65 8.00
N ASN A 240 9.94 18.45 8.68
CA ASN A 240 11.19 17.96 9.25
C ASN A 240 10.87 17.07 10.46
N LEU A 241 11.22 15.80 10.38
CA LEU A 241 10.83 14.78 11.37
C LEU A 241 11.55 14.94 12.72
N LYS A 242 12.64 15.71 12.76
CA LYS A 242 13.39 15.99 13.99
C LYS A 242 12.89 17.23 14.71
N THR A 243 12.55 18.28 13.96
CA THR A 243 12.14 19.57 14.54
C THR A 243 10.63 19.76 14.59
N GLY A 244 9.87 19.00 13.80
CA GLY A 244 8.43 19.18 13.61
C GLY A 244 8.05 20.37 12.72
N GLU A 245 9.03 21.07 12.15
CA GLU A 245 8.79 22.21 11.28
C GLU A 245 8.11 21.78 9.99
N VAL A 246 7.04 22.52 9.61
CA VAL A 246 6.23 22.27 8.41
C VAL A 246 6.44 23.38 7.39
N ASN A 247 6.77 22.99 6.16
CA ASN A 247 6.96 23.92 5.05
C ASN A 247 6.11 23.51 3.84
N PHE A 248 5.59 24.50 3.12
CA PHE A 248 4.87 24.29 1.86
C PHE A 248 5.88 24.10 0.71
N ILE A 249 5.56 23.20 -0.24
CA ILE A 249 6.43 22.89 -1.39
C ILE A 249 5.85 23.50 -2.67
N VAL A 250 4.67 23.04 -3.07
CA VAL A 250 4.05 23.43 -4.35
C VAL A 250 2.53 23.27 -4.30
N ALA A 251 1.82 24.13 -5.03
CA ALA A 251 0.41 23.98 -5.33
C ALA A 251 0.20 23.58 -6.78
N VAL A 252 -0.84 22.78 -7.03
CA VAL A 252 -1.28 22.40 -8.36
C VAL A 252 -2.79 22.62 -8.50
N PRO A 253 -3.31 22.88 -9.73
CA PRO A 253 -4.72 23.20 -9.96
C PRO A 253 -5.65 21.96 -9.90
N PHE A 254 -5.13 20.79 -9.52
CA PHE A 254 -5.83 19.50 -9.50
C PHE A 254 -5.63 18.75 -8.17
N GLN A 255 -6.29 17.61 -8.00
CA GLN A 255 -6.16 16.75 -6.83
C GLN A 255 -4.91 15.87 -6.93
N ILE A 256 -3.99 16.02 -5.97
CA ILE A 256 -2.83 15.13 -5.81
C ILE A 256 -3.25 13.81 -5.16
N GLY A 257 -2.66 12.72 -5.63
CA GLY A 257 -2.67 11.38 -5.01
C GLY A 257 -1.36 10.65 -5.25
N HIS A 258 -1.22 9.45 -4.68
CA HIS A 258 -0.06 8.56 -4.83
C HIS A 258 1.28 9.24 -4.59
N VAL A 259 1.38 10.05 -3.55
CA VAL A 259 2.64 10.72 -3.20
C VAL A 259 3.68 9.66 -2.85
N GLN A 260 4.78 9.67 -3.58
CA GLN A 260 5.92 8.79 -3.39
C GLN A 260 7.23 9.56 -3.56
N THR A 261 8.31 9.04 -3.02
CA THR A 261 9.65 9.62 -3.10
C THR A 261 10.56 8.76 -3.96
N ASN A 262 11.66 9.35 -4.38
CA ASN A 262 12.76 8.60 -4.99
C ASN A 262 13.68 8.07 -3.89
N PRO A 263 13.78 6.74 -3.69
CA PRO A 263 14.61 6.16 -2.63
C PRO A 263 16.12 6.40 -2.78
N TRP A 264 16.56 6.94 -3.92
CA TRP A 264 17.99 7.17 -4.23
C TRP A 264 18.33 8.64 -4.46
N MET A 265 17.33 9.52 -4.50
CA MET A 265 17.51 10.95 -4.77
C MET A 265 16.75 11.78 -3.73
N PRO A 266 17.46 12.36 -2.75
CA PRO A 266 16.82 13.20 -1.74
C PRO A 266 15.98 14.31 -2.35
N GLY A 267 14.78 14.49 -1.81
CA GLY A 267 13.89 15.56 -2.22
C GLY A 267 13.18 15.38 -3.56
N GLU A 268 13.39 14.30 -4.30
CA GLU A 268 12.64 14.05 -5.54
C GLU A 268 11.32 13.33 -5.24
N ILE A 269 10.20 13.97 -5.62
CA ILE A 269 8.84 13.51 -5.34
C ILE A 269 8.15 13.19 -6.66
N VAL A 270 7.47 12.04 -6.71
CA VAL A 270 6.58 11.64 -7.80
C VAL A 270 5.16 11.53 -7.24
N PHE A 271 4.18 12.03 -7.97
CA PHE A 271 2.79 12.01 -7.56
C PHE A 271 1.86 11.96 -8.77
N CYS A 272 0.59 11.72 -8.57
CA CYS A 272 -0.38 11.69 -9.65
C CYS A 272 -1.47 12.76 -9.52
N TRP A 273 -2.09 13.10 -10.65
CA TRP A 273 -3.40 13.73 -10.68
C TRP A 273 -4.44 12.63 -10.48
N GLU A 274 -4.98 12.53 -9.25
CA GLU A 274 -5.87 11.46 -8.85
C GLU A 274 -7.33 11.78 -9.22
N THR A 275 -7.84 11.06 -10.21
CA THR A 275 -9.24 11.19 -10.67
C THR A 275 -10.08 9.94 -10.39
N GLY A 276 -9.45 8.89 -9.82
CA GLY A 276 -10.05 7.57 -9.71
C GLY A 276 -10.17 6.82 -11.05
N GLY A 277 -9.54 7.34 -12.11
CA GLY A 277 -9.51 6.79 -13.46
C GLY A 277 -8.55 7.57 -14.36
N LYS A 278 -8.88 7.73 -15.64
CA LYS A 278 -8.07 8.53 -16.57
C LYS A 278 -8.12 10.02 -16.18
N SER A 279 -6.94 10.63 -16.09
CA SER A 279 -6.76 12.08 -16.05
C SER A 279 -6.15 12.59 -17.35
N PRO A 280 -6.26 13.87 -17.68
CA PRO A 280 -5.63 14.45 -18.87
C PRO A 280 -4.11 14.30 -18.88
N GLN A 281 -3.49 14.34 -17.70
CA GLN A 281 -2.06 14.15 -17.47
C GLN A 281 -1.87 13.59 -16.06
N ARG A 282 -1.60 12.30 -15.93
CA ARG A 282 -1.64 11.67 -14.62
C ARG A 282 -0.39 11.88 -13.78
N THR A 283 0.79 11.54 -14.30
CA THR A 283 1.98 11.43 -13.44
C THR A 283 2.88 12.66 -13.55
N TRP A 284 3.30 13.16 -12.39
CA TRP A 284 4.08 14.39 -12.20
C TRP A 284 5.29 14.15 -11.31
N THR A 285 6.28 15.03 -11.43
CA THR A 285 7.44 15.07 -10.53
C THR A 285 7.76 16.50 -10.12
N VAL A 286 8.34 16.65 -8.93
CA VAL A 286 8.79 17.93 -8.37
C VAL A 286 9.91 17.70 -7.37
N MET A 287 10.81 18.66 -7.19
CA MET A 287 11.78 18.65 -6.09
C MET A 287 11.17 19.26 -4.82
N ALA A 288 11.65 18.83 -3.66
CA ALA A 288 11.18 19.30 -2.34
C ALA A 288 11.43 20.79 -2.05
N ASP A 289 12.20 21.48 -2.90
CA ASP A 289 12.33 22.95 -2.89
C ASP A 289 11.30 23.65 -3.79
N GLY A 290 10.37 22.90 -4.40
CA GLY A 290 9.34 23.39 -5.31
C GLY A 290 9.79 23.55 -6.76
N THR A 291 11.06 23.31 -7.07
CA THR A 291 11.57 23.42 -8.44
C THR A 291 11.26 22.17 -9.28
N GLY A 292 11.32 22.27 -10.59
CA GLY A 292 11.23 21.15 -11.51
C GLY A 292 9.84 20.51 -11.62
N LEU A 293 8.77 21.20 -11.18
CA LEU A 293 7.40 20.72 -11.37
C LEU A 293 7.11 20.49 -12.85
N ARG A 294 6.81 19.24 -13.22
CA ARG A 294 6.53 18.87 -14.61
C ARG A 294 5.82 17.52 -14.72
N PRO A 295 5.14 17.23 -15.85
CA PRO A 295 4.76 15.87 -16.18
C PRO A 295 5.98 14.93 -16.20
N LEU A 296 5.82 13.74 -15.66
CA LEU A 296 6.82 12.68 -15.78
C LEU A 296 7.00 12.28 -17.24
N TYR A 297 5.89 11.96 -17.89
CA TYR A 297 5.77 11.61 -19.30
C TYR A 297 4.56 12.37 -19.87
N PRO A 298 4.67 13.12 -20.97
CA PRO A 298 3.53 13.79 -21.61
C PRO A 298 2.59 12.76 -22.22
N GLU A 299 1.38 12.66 -21.68
CA GLU A 299 0.37 11.72 -22.17
C GLU A 299 -0.34 12.22 -23.42
N ALA A 300 -0.43 11.38 -24.44
CA ALA A 300 -1.30 11.63 -25.57
C ALA A 300 -2.79 11.41 -25.20
N PRO A 301 -3.74 12.04 -25.92
CA PRO A 301 -5.17 11.93 -25.59
C PRO A 301 -5.70 10.49 -25.52
N TYR A 302 -5.11 9.57 -26.27
CA TYR A 302 -5.49 8.16 -26.30
C TYR A 302 -4.68 7.26 -25.37
N GLU A 303 -3.83 7.83 -24.53
CA GLU A 303 -3.06 7.12 -23.53
C GLU A 303 -3.67 7.33 -22.14
N TRP A 304 -3.73 6.27 -21.37
CA TRP A 304 -4.06 6.32 -19.96
C TRP A 304 -2.89 5.72 -19.17
N ILE A 305 -2.14 6.58 -18.51
CA ILE A 305 -1.14 6.15 -17.55
C ILE A 305 -1.79 5.98 -16.20
N THR A 306 -1.48 4.88 -15.53
CA THR A 306 -1.97 4.58 -14.18
C THR A 306 -0.91 3.77 -13.42
N HIS A 307 -1.02 3.76 -12.08
CA HIS A 307 -0.23 2.95 -11.17
C HIS A 307 1.28 3.02 -11.41
N GLU A 308 1.82 4.19 -11.13
CA GLU A 308 3.25 4.48 -11.20
C GLU A 308 4.00 4.01 -9.94
N ALA A 309 5.26 3.59 -10.09
CA ALA A 309 6.19 3.29 -8.98
C ALA A 309 7.62 3.69 -9.36
N VAL A 310 8.32 4.42 -8.49
CA VAL A 310 9.76 4.68 -8.63
C VAL A 310 10.51 3.39 -8.35
N ILE A 311 11.31 2.92 -9.31
CA ILE A 311 11.91 1.57 -9.27
C ILE A 311 13.44 1.58 -9.26
N THR A 312 14.06 2.62 -9.81
CA THR A 312 15.50 2.89 -9.72
C THR A 312 15.72 4.41 -9.56
N LYS A 313 16.95 4.82 -9.34
CA LYS A 313 17.30 6.24 -9.20
C LYS A 313 16.73 7.12 -10.33
N ASP A 314 16.68 6.59 -11.55
CA ASP A 314 16.33 7.36 -12.73
C ASP A 314 15.10 6.83 -13.48
N GLU A 315 14.36 5.86 -12.90
CA GLU A 315 13.27 5.22 -13.62
C GLU A 315 12.01 5.02 -12.77
N VAL A 316 10.88 5.20 -13.44
CA VAL A 316 9.53 4.95 -12.91
C VAL A 316 8.84 3.91 -13.77
N ALA A 317 8.36 2.85 -13.18
CA ALA A 317 7.45 1.91 -13.83
C ALA A 317 6.05 2.52 -13.90
N ILE A 318 5.38 2.36 -15.03
CA ILE A 318 4.01 2.82 -15.26
C ILE A 318 3.18 1.72 -15.91
N ALA A 319 1.90 1.62 -15.58
CA ALA A 319 0.95 0.92 -16.42
C ALA A 319 0.41 1.91 -17.46
N ILE A 320 0.51 1.55 -18.74
CA ILE A 320 -0.04 2.36 -19.84
C ILE A 320 -1.11 1.56 -20.58
N LEU A 321 -2.24 2.19 -20.84
CA LEU A 321 -3.39 1.61 -21.51
C LEU A 321 -3.82 2.50 -22.67
N ALA A 322 -4.28 1.87 -23.75
CA ALA A 322 -5.04 2.57 -24.78
C ALA A 322 -6.41 2.97 -24.22
N HIS A 323 -6.82 4.21 -24.45
CA HIS A 323 -8.06 4.75 -23.92
C HIS A 323 -8.67 5.81 -24.83
N LEU A 324 -9.95 6.13 -24.62
CA LEU A 324 -10.58 7.27 -25.30
C LEU A 324 -10.15 8.59 -24.62
N PRO A 325 -10.11 9.71 -25.38
CA PRO A 325 -9.84 11.01 -24.78
C PRO A 325 -10.83 11.35 -23.67
N VAL A 326 -10.34 12.01 -22.62
CA VAL A 326 -11.16 12.51 -21.50
C VAL A 326 -12.24 13.46 -22.04
N GLY A 327 -13.47 13.34 -21.53
CA GLY A 327 -14.62 14.15 -21.94
C GLY A 327 -15.39 13.60 -23.14
N THR A 328 -14.97 12.47 -23.73
CA THR A 328 -15.78 11.76 -24.74
C THR A 328 -16.84 10.90 -24.07
N LYS A 329 -17.91 10.59 -24.82
CA LYS A 329 -18.91 9.64 -24.34
C LYS A 329 -18.26 8.27 -24.12
N ASN A 330 -18.42 7.70 -22.92
CA ASN A 330 -17.82 6.44 -22.48
C ASN A 330 -16.29 6.49 -22.32
N ASP A 331 -15.73 7.61 -21.91
CA ASP A 331 -14.31 7.77 -21.59
C ASP A 331 -13.84 7.01 -20.34
N TRP A 332 -14.74 6.35 -19.64
CA TRP A 332 -14.46 5.48 -18.49
C TRP A 332 -14.60 4.00 -18.90
N GLY A 333 -13.51 3.44 -19.28
CA GLY A 333 -13.43 2.03 -19.68
C GLY A 333 -12.28 1.79 -20.64
N PHE A 334 -12.01 0.51 -20.87
CA PHE A 334 -10.95 0.12 -21.79
C PHE A 334 -11.42 0.35 -23.23
N ALA A 335 -10.77 1.23 -23.93
CA ALA A 335 -10.93 1.39 -25.36
C ALA A 335 -9.76 0.70 -26.09
N GLY A 336 -9.42 -0.53 -25.72
CA GLY A 336 -8.31 -1.28 -26.28
C GLY A 336 -8.39 -1.38 -27.78
N THR A 337 -7.79 -0.43 -28.49
CA THR A 337 -7.42 -0.59 -29.88
C THR A 337 -5.97 -1.06 -29.88
N GLY A 338 -5.60 -2.03 -30.71
CA GLY A 338 -4.19 -2.47 -30.80
C GLY A 338 -3.26 -1.40 -31.43
N GLU A 339 -3.76 -0.20 -31.66
CA GLU A 339 -3.09 0.90 -32.34
C GLU A 339 -2.31 1.83 -31.39
N HIS A 340 -2.63 1.79 -30.09
CA HIS A 340 -1.99 2.63 -29.08
C HIS A 340 -1.16 1.80 -28.10
N PRO A 341 -0.09 2.37 -27.53
CA PRO A 341 0.78 1.64 -26.63
C PRO A 341 0.03 1.18 -25.38
N SER A 342 0.24 -0.08 -24.98
CA SER A 342 -0.30 -0.65 -23.74
C SER A 342 0.69 -1.64 -23.14
N GLY A 343 0.71 -1.78 -21.82
CA GLY A 343 1.60 -2.71 -21.12
C GLY A 343 2.27 -2.09 -19.89
N LEU A 344 3.40 -2.68 -19.48
CA LEU A 344 4.30 -2.10 -18.50
C LEU A 344 5.31 -1.21 -19.23
N GLY A 345 5.25 0.07 -18.95
CA GLY A 345 6.20 1.07 -19.43
C GLY A 345 7.25 1.42 -18.37
N ILE A 346 8.43 1.77 -18.78
CA ILE A 346 9.48 2.36 -17.95
C ILE A 346 9.76 3.75 -18.49
N VAL A 347 9.62 4.76 -17.65
CA VAL A 347 9.93 6.16 -17.99
C VAL A 347 11.22 6.57 -17.29
N ASN A 348 12.14 7.14 -18.03
CA ASN A 348 13.35 7.74 -17.45
C ASN A 348 13.03 9.13 -16.89
N LEU A 349 13.29 9.35 -15.58
CA LEU A 349 13.07 10.63 -14.89
C LEU A 349 13.90 11.77 -15.47
N ARG A 350 15.06 11.51 -16.10
CA ARG A 350 15.99 12.53 -16.60
C ARG A 350 15.69 12.87 -18.05
N THR A 351 15.60 11.85 -18.92
CA THR A 351 15.39 12.05 -20.37
C THR A 351 13.92 12.14 -20.75
N ARG A 352 13.00 11.61 -19.91
CA ARG A 352 11.55 11.48 -20.14
C ARG A 352 11.21 10.48 -21.26
N GLU A 353 12.19 9.72 -21.72
CA GLU A 353 11.97 8.63 -22.66
C GLU A 353 11.19 7.52 -21.98
N MET A 354 10.25 6.93 -22.70
CA MET A 354 9.43 5.82 -22.27
C MET A 354 9.65 4.62 -23.19
N ARG A 355 9.79 3.44 -22.60
CA ARG A 355 9.82 2.17 -23.33
C ARG A 355 8.87 1.17 -22.70
N ILE A 356 8.13 0.41 -23.48
CA ILE A 356 7.32 -0.71 -23.01
C ILE A 356 8.23 -1.94 -22.92
N VAL A 357 8.29 -2.55 -21.74
CA VAL A 357 9.13 -3.71 -21.47
C VAL A 357 8.34 -5.02 -21.39
N GLY A 358 7.00 -4.95 -21.28
CA GLY A 358 6.16 -6.14 -21.26
C GLY A 358 4.72 -5.84 -21.62
N GLN A 359 4.08 -6.78 -22.34
CA GLN A 359 2.68 -6.72 -22.72
C GLN A 359 2.05 -8.09 -22.48
N VAL A 360 0.92 -8.13 -21.79
CA VAL A 360 0.22 -9.38 -21.57
C VAL A 360 -0.36 -9.95 -22.88
N PRO A 361 -0.57 -11.28 -22.96
CA PRO A 361 -1.09 -11.93 -24.16
C PRO A 361 -2.42 -11.37 -24.67
N VAL A 362 -2.69 -11.55 -25.94
CA VAL A 362 -3.96 -11.20 -26.60
C VAL A 362 -5.14 -11.88 -25.87
N GLY A 363 -6.25 -11.15 -25.73
CA GLY A 363 -7.45 -11.65 -25.02
C GLY A 363 -7.63 -11.02 -23.64
N ASN A 364 -6.61 -10.33 -23.14
CA ASN A 364 -6.75 -9.42 -22.00
C ASN A 364 -7.17 -8.02 -22.51
N PRO A 365 -8.04 -7.28 -21.84
CA PRO A 365 -8.43 -5.93 -22.26
C PRO A 365 -7.18 -5.07 -22.54
N GLY A 366 -7.02 -4.66 -23.80
CA GLY A 366 -5.97 -3.76 -24.24
C GLY A 366 -4.53 -4.28 -24.14
N ARG A 367 -4.29 -5.57 -23.87
CA ARG A 367 -2.95 -6.14 -23.62
C ARG A 367 -2.20 -5.45 -22.48
N SER A 368 -2.91 -4.92 -21.52
CA SER A 368 -2.34 -4.10 -20.47
C SER A 368 -2.21 -4.82 -19.15
N VAL A 369 -1.39 -4.23 -18.31
CA VAL A 369 -1.23 -4.55 -16.91
C VAL A 369 -1.96 -3.52 -16.07
N TRP A 370 -2.11 -3.78 -14.77
CA TRP A 370 -2.83 -2.87 -13.88
C TRP A 370 -1.90 -2.22 -12.86
N HIS A 371 -1.31 -2.97 -11.93
CA HIS A 371 -0.29 -2.46 -11.02
C HIS A 371 1.08 -2.92 -11.44
N VAL A 372 2.06 -2.09 -11.24
CA VAL A 372 3.43 -2.30 -11.71
C VAL A 372 4.45 -1.98 -10.63
N ASN A 373 5.58 -2.68 -10.69
CA ASN A 373 6.75 -2.39 -9.90
C ASN A 373 8.01 -2.89 -10.62
N GLY A 374 9.20 -2.62 -10.10
CA GLY A 374 10.46 -3.08 -10.68
C GLY A 374 11.50 -3.36 -9.61
N SER A 375 12.44 -4.24 -9.92
CA SER A 375 13.59 -4.50 -9.08
C SER A 375 14.56 -3.32 -9.08
N SER A 376 15.08 -2.95 -7.90
CA SER A 376 15.98 -1.82 -7.73
C SER A 376 17.33 -1.99 -8.44
N ASP A 377 17.70 -3.23 -8.75
CA ASP A 377 18.89 -3.58 -9.54
C ASP A 377 18.70 -3.44 -11.06
N GLY A 378 17.50 -3.04 -11.50
CA GLY A 378 17.18 -2.78 -12.89
C GLY A 378 16.98 -4.02 -13.77
N ARG A 379 17.02 -5.24 -13.22
CA ARG A 379 16.90 -6.49 -14.02
C ARG A 379 15.47 -6.84 -14.36
N TRP A 380 14.55 -6.68 -13.40
CA TRP A 380 13.19 -7.19 -13.49
C TRP A 380 12.16 -6.08 -13.41
N ALA A 381 11.00 -6.34 -13.99
CA ALA A 381 9.76 -5.66 -13.69
C ALA A 381 8.70 -6.70 -13.32
N VAL A 382 7.69 -6.29 -12.59
CA VAL A 382 6.57 -7.14 -12.18
C VAL A 382 5.27 -6.39 -12.37
N ALA A 383 4.23 -7.10 -12.78
CA ALA A 383 2.90 -6.53 -12.92
C ALA A 383 1.81 -7.55 -12.59
N ASP A 384 0.66 -7.06 -12.15
CA ASP A 384 -0.58 -7.80 -12.27
C ASP A 384 -1.34 -7.38 -13.53
N ASP A 385 -2.25 -8.22 -13.98
CA ASP A 385 -3.17 -7.89 -15.07
C ASP A 385 -4.64 -7.92 -14.59
N PHE A 386 -5.56 -7.51 -15.49
CA PHE A 386 -7.01 -7.49 -15.21
C PHE A 386 -7.64 -8.86 -14.97
N GLN A 387 -6.87 -9.94 -15.16
CA GLN A 387 -7.28 -11.31 -14.86
C GLN A 387 -6.63 -11.83 -13.58
N TYR A 388 -6.04 -10.95 -12.77
CA TYR A 388 -5.36 -11.28 -11.52
C TYR A 388 -4.21 -12.29 -11.70
N ARG A 389 -3.47 -12.20 -12.81
CA ARG A 389 -2.26 -12.97 -13.04
C ARG A 389 -1.04 -12.12 -12.68
N LEU A 390 -0.07 -12.74 -12.04
CA LEU A 390 1.20 -12.12 -11.67
C LEU A 390 2.26 -12.44 -12.71
N TRP A 391 2.84 -11.41 -13.32
CA TRP A 391 3.83 -11.51 -14.38
C TRP A 391 5.18 -10.96 -13.93
N LEU A 392 6.24 -11.76 -14.06
CA LEU A 392 7.62 -11.34 -13.96
C LEU A 392 8.14 -11.06 -15.37
N ILE A 393 8.84 -9.95 -15.56
CA ILE A 393 9.32 -9.47 -16.84
C ILE A 393 10.83 -9.26 -16.75
N ASP A 394 11.57 -9.85 -17.67
CA ASP A 394 12.99 -9.56 -17.88
C ASP A 394 13.11 -8.27 -18.70
N ARG A 395 13.62 -7.20 -18.08
CA ARG A 395 13.69 -5.87 -18.73
C ARG A 395 14.69 -5.77 -19.87
N HIS A 396 15.61 -6.73 -19.97
CA HIS A 396 16.62 -6.77 -21.05
C HIS A 396 16.13 -7.53 -22.27
N SER A 397 15.51 -8.70 -22.04
CA SER A 397 15.04 -9.55 -23.14
C SER A 397 13.58 -9.34 -23.53
N GLY A 398 12.78 -8.73 -22.64
CA GLY A 398 11.33 -8.67 -22.79
C GLY A 398 10.62 -10.01 -22.52
N GLU A 399 11.35 -11.04 -22.06
CA GLU A 399 10.75 -12.32 -21.70
C GLU A 399 9.81 -12.13 -20.50
N MET A 400 8.62 -12.73 -20.58
CA MET A 400 7.62 -12.69 -19.54
C MET A 400 7.34 -14.09 -19.00
N LYS A 401 7.23 -14.20 -17.68
CA LYS A 401 6.86 -15.45 -17.00
C LYS A 401 5.71 -15.19 -16.04
N MET A 402 4.64 -15.96 -16.19
CA MET A 402 3.57 -15.97 -15.20
C MET A 402 4.05 -16.69 -13.94
N LEU A 403 4.00 -16.00 -12.80
CA LEU A 403 4.36 -16.55 -11.49
C LEU A 403 3.16 -17.11 -10.75
N ALA A 404 1.98 -16.52 -10.92
CA ALA A 404 0.75 -17.01 -10.32
C ALA A 404 -0.45 -16.70 -11.22
N ASP A 405 -1.42 -17.61 -11.25
CA ASP A 405 -2.73 -17.39 -11.86
C ASP A 405 -3.80 -17.33 -10.77
N LEU A 406 -4.16 -16.10 -10.41
CA LEU A 406 -5.16 -15.81 -9.39
C LEU A 406 -6.51 -15.41 -10.01
N GLY A 407 -6.77 -15.79 -11.25
CA GLY A 407 -7.94 -15.39 -12.06
C GLY A 407 -9.30 -15.73 -11.45
N HIS A 408 -9.35 -16.57 -10.42
CA HIS A 408 -10.54 -16.82 -9.63
C HIS A 408 -10.85 -15.73 -8.58
N MET A 409 -10.04 -14.67 -8.50
CA MET A 409 -10.19 -13.55 -7.57
C MET A 409 -11.07 -12.41 -8.09
N THR A 410 -11.91 -12.63 -9.11
CA THR A 410 -12.74 -11.58 -9.74
C THR A 410 -13.65 -10.82 -8.77
N THR A 411 -13.88 -11.34 -7.57
CA THR A 411 -14.64 -10.70 -6.48
C THR A 411 -13.76 -10.25 -5.33
N ALA A 412 -12.43 -10.29 -5.47
CA ALA A 412 -11.50 -9.85 -4.43
C ALA A 412 -11.77 -8.38 -4.04
N ALA A 413 -11.42 -8.06 -2.82
CA ALA A 413 -11.61 -6.71 -2.30
C ALA A 413 -10.76 -5.69 -3.05
N ASP A 414 -9.61 -6.14 -3.58
CA ASP A 414 -8.65 -5.32 -4.30
C ASP A 414 -7.76 -6.20 -5.20
N HIS A 415 -6.93 -5.58 -6.01
CA HIS A 415 -5.94 -6.22 -6.88
C HIS A 415 -4.71 -6.72 -6.10
N ILE A 416 -3.74 -7.30 -6.83
CA ILE A 416 -2.57 -8.00 -6.28
C ILE A 416 -1.50 -7.04 -5.74
N HIS A 417 -1.28 -5.89 -6.37
CA HIS A 417 -0.30 -4.84 -6.01
C HIS A 417 1.13 -5.37 -5.80
N PRO A 418 1.77 -5.97 -6.80
CA PRO A 418 3.07 -6.59 -6.62
C PRO A 418 4.17 -5.58 -6.26
N THR A 419 5.07 -5.96 -5.34
CA THR A 419 6.21 -5.13 -4.92
C THR A 419 7.43 -6.02 -4.66
N PHE A 420 8.59 -5.68 -5.22
CA PHE A 420 9.85 -6.38 -4.95
C PHE A 420 10.36 -6.14 -3.53
N SER A 421 11.00 -7.17 -2.96
CA SER A 421 11.88 -7.01 -1.81
C SER A 421 13.13 -6.21 -2.17
N ALA A 422 13.78 -5.59 -1.19
CA ALA A 422 14.99 -4.78 -1.40
C ALA A 422 16.14 -5.57 -2.05
N ASP A 423 16.25 -6.87 -1.75
CA ASP A 423 17.24 -7.79 -2.35
C ASP A 423 16.83 -8.32 -3.73
N CYS A 424 15.68 -7.92 -4.25
CA CYS A 424 15.13 -8.31 -5.55
C CYS A 424 14.92 -9.82 -5.75
N THR A 425 14.85 -10.61 -4.66
CA THR A 425 14.73 -12.07 -4.73
C THR A 425 13.30 -12.57 -4.63
N LYS A 426 12.37 -11.73 -4.20
CA LYS A 426 10.98 -12.08 -3.94
C LYS A 426 10.04 -10.88 -4.17
N ILE A 427 8.76 -11.19 -4.29
CA ILE A 427 7.68 -10.24 -4.59
C ILE A 427 6.59 -10.43 -3.54
N GLU A 428 6.21 -9.37 -2.84
CA GLU A 428 5.02 -9.37 -2.02
C GLU A 428 3.79 -9.03 -2.86
N ILE A 429 2.71 -9.75 -2.57
CA ILE A 429 1.38 -9.54 -3.14
C ILE A 429 0.31 -9.65 -2.04
N GLN A 430 -0.88 -9.15 -2.34
CA GLN A 430 -2.09 -9.50 -1.60
C GLN A 430 -2.99 -10.39 -2.45
N CYS A 431 -3.66 -11.37 -1.82
CA CYS A 431 -4.36 -12.40 -2.56
C CYS A 431 -5.54 -12.98 -1.78
N ALA A 432 -6.68 -13.19 -2.46
CA ALA A 432 -7.87 -13.83 -1.88
C ALA A 432 -7.95 -15.35 -2.16
N MET A 433 -6.86 -15.99 -2.58
CA MET A 433 -6.83 -17.40 -2.98
C MET A 433 -7.30 -18.35 -1.86
N LEU A 434 -6.95 -18.04 -0.61
CA LEU A 434 -7.26 -18.88 0.54
C LEU A 434 -8.68 -18.66 1.08
N ALA A 435 -9.31 -17.55 0.75
CA ALA A 435 -10.59 -17.19 1.30
C ALA A 435 -11.74 -17.92 0.58
N ALA A 436 -12.63 -18.57 1.35
CA ALA A 436 -13.81 -19.23 0.81
C ALA A 436 -14.74 -18.26 0.04
N ASN A 437 -14.81 -17.01 0.48
CA ASN A 437 -15.59 -15.95 -0.16
C ASN A 437 -14.94 -15.33 -1.41
N LYS A 438 -13.70 -15.74 -1.74
CA LYS A 438 -12.90 -15.21 -2.85
C LYS A 438 -12.71 -13.67 -2.84
N ARG A 439 -12.92 -13.05 -1.68
CA ARG A 439 -12.89 -11.60 -1.50
C ARG A 439 -11.86 -11.14 -0.46
N THR A 440 -11.76 -11.85 0.67
CA THR A 440 -10.87 -11.50 1.77
C THR A 440 -9.42 -11.72 1.37
N LEU A 441 -8.61 -10.68 1.48
CA LEU A 441 -7.19 -10.70 1.10
C LEU A 441 -6.31 -11.22 2.24
N ASN A 442 -5.20 -11.83 1.86
CA ASN A 442 -4.11 -12.26 2.72
C ASN A 442 -2.77 -11.78 2.12
N ILE A 443 -1.77 -11.62 2.97
CA ILE A 443 -0.40 -11.24 2.56
C ILE A 443 0.33 -12.49 2.09
N CYS A 444 0.95 -12.39 0.92
CA CYS A 444 1.64 -13.50 0.28
C CYS A 444 2.97 -13.04 -0.33
N VAL A 445 4.02 -13.86 -0.21
CA VAL A 445 5.32 -13.65 -0.83
C VAL A 445 5.57 -14.73 -1.88
N VAL A 446 6.00 -14.30 -3.06
CA VAL A 446 6.26 -15.15 -4.23
C VAL A 446 7.75 -15.04 -4.57
N PRO A 447 8.50 -16.14 -4.65
CA PRO A 447 9.92 -16.09 -4.98
C PRO A 447 10.14 -15.75 -6.46
N VAL A 448 11.18 -14.98 -6.75
CA VAL A 448 11.73 -14.90 -8.11
C VAL A 448 12.36 -16.26 -8.43
N PRO A 449 12.06 -16.89 -9.59
CA PRO A 449 12.58 -18.20 -9.91
C PRO A 449 14.11 -18.23 -9.92
N GLU A 450 14.71 -19.25 -9.31
CA GLU A 450 16.18 -19.39 -9.17
C GLU A 450 16.90 -19.31 -10.53
N ALA A 451 16.32 -19.88 -11.58
CA ALA A 451 16.86 -19.81 -12.93
C ALA A 451 16.96 -18.37 -13.47
N TRP A 452 16.05 -17.47 -13.02
CA TRP A 452 16.10 -16.06 -13.37
C TRP A 452 17.12 -15.32 -12.51
N LEU A 453 17.21 -15.60 -11.23
CA LEU A 453 18.22 -14.98 -10.35
C LEU A 453 19.65 -15.26 -10.81
N LYS A 454 19.89 -16.40 -11.48
CA LYS A 454 21.19 -16.81 -12.04
C LYS A 454 21.50 -16.21 -13.41
N ARG A 455 20.57 -15.45 -14.03
CA ARG A 455 20.83 -14.81 -15.32
C ARG A 455 21.94 -13.78 -15.19
N THR A 456 22.88 -13.85 -16.12
CA THR A 456 23.93 -12.84 -16.28
C THR A 456 23.68 -12.08 -17.58
N TYR A 457 23.77 -10.78 -17.53
CA TYR A 457 23.65 -9.93 -18.72
C TYR A 457 25.03 -9.41 -19.07
N THR A 458 25.43 -9.63 -20.31
CA THR A 458 26.57 -8.90 -20.89
C THR A 458 26.08 -7.50 -21.14
N LEU A 459 26.58 -6.52 -20.39
CA LEU A 459 26.32 -5.11 -20.68
C LEU A 459 26.93 -4.79 -22.05
N THR A 460 26.17 -4.95 -23.11
CA THR A 460 26.47 -4.25 -24.37
C THR A 460 26.11 -2.79 -24.13
N MET A 461 27.10 -1.99 -23.80
CA MET A 461 26.95 -0.53 -23.86
C MET A 461 26.51 -0.16 -25.26
N PRO A 462 25.45 0.65 -25.43
CA PRO A 462 25.06 1.15 -26.74
C PRO A 462 26.11 2.05 -27.35
#